data_cfc2f2d79355187472b8f25d7d5a1d93
#
_entry.id   cfc2f2d79355187472b8f25d7d5a1d93
#
_cell.length_a   1.000
_cell.length_b   1.000
_cell.length_c   1.000
_cell.angle_alpha   90.00
_cell.angle_beta   90.00
_cell.angle_gamma   90.00
#
_symmetry.space_group_name_H-M   'P 1'
#
loop_
_entity.id
_entity.type
_entity.pdbx_description
1 polymer ?
#
loop_
_entity_poly.entity_id
_entity_poly.type
_entity_poly.pdbx_seq_one_letter_code
_entity_poly.pdbx_strand_id
1 'polypeptide(L)'
;KNDPQKISNLNPILQEKKLGRQEVIRYQARDGQEIEGIMIHPVGYEAGLSYPLIVYVHGGPESHHSNGWLSRYSTPGQVMAGKGYLVLYLNYRASTGYGVDFGMEGFMDPAGTEFDDIADGIEWAVREKGADPDRVGLAGGSYGGYASAWFATYYTKYVKAVCMFVGISNNISKRGTTDIPYEELYVHSGKKMEDQWQMALERSPVYWAHQSKTATLIYGGAADTRVHPSQSFELYRRMKMNEHPAVRLVQYPGEGHGNRKQVGQIDVLHRQMEWLDWYVKDLHPLDGPMPRLDISDRYGLDWNY
;
A
#
# COMPACT_ATOMS: atom_id res chain seq x y z
N LYS A 1 25.28 -4.14 -26.22
CA LYS A 1 23.89 -4.22 -25.67
C LYS A 1 23.15 -5.25 -26.51
N ASN A 2 22.75 -6.37 -25.92
CA ASN A 2 21.97 -7.36 -26.65
C ASN A 2 20.55 -6.77 -26.80
N ASP A 3 20.09 -6.70 -28.04
CA ASP A 3 18.72 -6.29 -28.34
C ASP A 3 17.78 -7.48 -28.03
N PRO A 4 16.94 -7.43 -26.98
CA PRO A 4 16.10 -8.57 -26.63
C PRO A 4 15.03 -8.81 -27.69
N GLN A 5 14.94 -10.06 -28.19
CA GLN A 5 13.93 -10.44 -29.16
C GLN A 5 12.75 -11.14 -28.45
N LYS A 6 11.53 -10.75 -28.83
CA LYS A 6 10.32 -11.41 -28.36
C LYS A 6 10.18 -12.78 -29.06
N ILE A 7 10.28 -13.88 -28.28
CA ILE A 7 10.20 -15.25 -28.79
C ILE A 7 8.88 -15.96 -28.43
N SER A 8 7.99 -15.31 -27.67
CA SER A 8 6.70 -15.90 -27.26
C SER A 8 5.59 -14.86 -27.21
N ASN A 9 4.34 -15.29 -27.25
CA ASN A 9 3.13 -14.46 -27.10
C ASN A 9 2.16 -15.15 -26.12
N LEU A 10 2.50 -15.14 -24.83
CA LEU A 10 1.78 -15.85 -23.77
C LEU A 10 0.47 -15.18 -23.35
N ASN A 11 0.35 -13.87 -23.59
CA ASN A 11 -0.82 -13.07 -23.17
C ASN A 11 -1.34 -12.24 -24.36
N PRO A 12 -1.86 -12.86 -25.43
CA PRO A 12 -2.27 -12.14 -26.65
C PRO A 12 -3.40 -11.12 -26.38
N ILE A 13 -4.29 -11.39 -25.41
CA ILE A 13 -5.38 -10.51 -25.01
C ILE A 13 -4.91 -9.12 -24.57
N LEU A 14 -3.68 -8.99 -24.07
CA LEU A 14 -3.14 -7.69 -23.67
C LEU A 14 -2.92 -6.76 -24.86
N GLN A 15 -2.79 -7.30 -26.09
CA GLN A 15 -2.66 -6.47 -27.31
C GLN A 15 -3.97 -5.75 -27.65
N GLU A 16 -5.11 -6.26 -27.16
CA GLU A 16 -6.43 -5.68 -27.37
C GLU A 16 -6.80 -4.66 -26.30
N LYS A 17 -6.01 -4.57 -25.23
CA LYS A 17 -6.26 -3.66 -24.09
C LYS A 17 -5.53 -2.35 -24.27
N LYS A 18 -6.22 -1.26 -23.94
CA LYS A 18 -5.56 0.05 -23.76
C LYS A 18 -4.91 0.07 -22.39
N LEU A 19 -3.61 0.31 -22.35
CA LEU A 19 -2.85 0.44 -21.12
C LEU A 19 -2.50 1.89 -20.86
N GLY A 20 -2.39 2.27 -19.59
CA GLY A 20 -1.92 3.56 -19.17
C GLY A 20 -0.43 3.74 -19.51
N ARG A 21 -0.03 4.93 -19.95
CA ARG A 21 1.38 5.28 -20.18
C ARG A 21 2.15 5.21 -18.87
N GLN A 22 3.26 4.50 -18.85
CA GLN A 22 4.12 4.34 -17.70
C GLN A 22 5.42 5.12 -17.90
N GLU A 23 5.87 5.83 -16.88
CA GLU A 23 7.13 6.57 -16.89
C GLU A 23 7.85 6.47 -15.55
N VAL A 24 9.19 6.52 -15.59
CA VAL A 24 10.02 6.74 -14.40
C VAL A 24 9.94 8.22 -14.05
N ILE A 25 9.68 8.51 -12.78
CA ILE A 25 9.63 9.87 -12.25
C ILE A 25 10.70 10.07 -11.17
N ARG A 26 11.07 11.32 -10.93
CA ARG A 26 11.95 11.72 -9.83
C ARG A 26 11.42 13.01 -9.21
N TYR A 27 11.57 13.12 -7.90
CA TYR A 27 11.26 14.33 -7.16
C TYR A 27 12.23 14.52 -6.00
N GLN A 28 12.31 15.73 -5.48
CA GLN A 28 13.07 16.03 -4.27
C GLN A 28 12.16 15.91 -3.07
N ALA A 29 12.55 15.08 -2.09
CA ALA A 29 11.96 15.05 -0.77
C ALA A 29 12.23 16.38 -0.04
N ARG A 30 11.52 16.63 1.05
CA ARG A 30 11.59 17.88 1.85
C ARG A 30 13.00 18.23 2.36
N ASP A 31 13.84 17.24 2.51
CA ASP A 31 15.23 17.38 2.94
C ASP A 31 16.24 17.43 1.78
N GLY A 32 15.75 17.39 0.54
CA GLY A 32 16.55 17.46 -0.69
C GLY A 32 17.04 16.11 -1.22
N GLN A 33 16.66 14.98 -0.62
CA GLN A 33 16.96 13.66 -1.16
C GLN A 33 16.16 13.43 -2.46
N GLU A 34 16.82 13.00 -3.53
CA GLU A 34 16.14 12.58 -4.76
C GLU A 34 15.49 11.20 -4.57
N ILE A 35 14.19 11.13 -4.80
CA ILE A 35 13.41 9.90 -4.75
C ILE A 35 12.94 9.55 -6.16
N GLU A 36 13.14 8.29 -6.56
CA GLU A 36 12.66 7.75 -7.83
C GLU A 36 11.36 6.95 -7.61
N GLY A 37 10.51 6.96 -8.61
CA GLY A 37 9.29 6.16 -8.64
C GLY A 37 8.83 5.88 -10.06
N ILE A 38 7.70 5.22 -10.17
CA ILE A 38 7.08 4.91 -11.45
C ILE A 38 5.64 5.42 -11.40
N MET A 39 5.29 6.26 -12.37
CA MET A 39 3.94 6.76 -12.57
C MET A 39 3.27 6.01 -13.72
N ILE A 40 2.05 5.52 -13.50
CA ILE A 40 1.17 5.07 -14.57
C ILE A 40 0.04 6.09 -14.71
N HIS A 41 -0.08 6.68 -15.89
CA HIS A 41 -1.14 7.61 -16.21
C HIS A 41 -2.46 6.88 -16.48
N PRO A 42 -3.62 7.48 -16.18
CA PRO A 42 -4.89 6.88 -16.56
C PRO A 42 -4.99 6.70 -18.09
N VAL A 43 -5.74 5.68 -18.49
CA VAL A 43 -6.04 5.50 -19.91
C VAL A 43 -6.85 6.70 -20.40
N GLY A 44 -6.36 7.35 -21.46
CA GLY A 44 -6.97 8.59 -21.94
C GLY A 44 -6.56 9.83 -21.12
N TYR A 45 -5.39 9.82 -20.48
CA TYR A 45 -4.87 10.97 -19.73
C TYR A 45 -4.80 12.23 -20.59
N GLU A 46 -5.30 13.33 -20.05
CA GLU A 46 -5.24 14.67 -20.63
C GLU A 46 -4.57 15.62 -19.66
N ALA A 47 -3.53 16.33 -20.11
CA ALA A 47 -2.83 17.29 -19.28
C ALA A 47 -3.77 18.46 -18.87
N GLY A 48 -3.65 18.87 -17.60
CA GLY A 48 -4.49 19.96 -17.05
C GLY A 48 -5.80 19.50 -16.43
N LEU A 49 -6.17 18.23 -16.57
CA LEU A 49 -7.28 17.65 -15.79
C LEU A 49 -6.79 17.13 -14.44
N SER A 50 -7.71 17.04 -13.48
CA SER A 50 -7.46 16.52 -12.13
C SER A 50 -7.92 15.08 -12.01
N TYR A 51 -7.05 14.21 -11.45
CA TYR A 51 -7.26 12.78 -11.38
C TYR A 51 -7.14 12.25 -9.94
N PRO A 52 -7.92 11.23 -9.55
CA PRO A 52 -7.68 10.51 -8.31
C PRO A 52 -6.31 9.80 -8.37
N LEU A 53 -5.62 9.78 -7.25
CA LEU A 53 -4.29 9.17 -7.11
C LEU A 53 -4.36 7.93 -6.23
N ILE A 54 -3.68 6.86 -6.65
CA ILE A 54 -3.35 5.71 -5.80
C ILE A 54 -1.84 5.60 -5.67
N VAL A 55 -1.35 5.52 -4.45
CA VAL A 55 0.06 5.25 -4.14
C VAL A 55 0.21 3.80 -3.70
N TYR A 56 1.03 3.04 -4.40
CA TYR A 56 1.42 1.69 -4.03
C TYR A 56 2.79 1.68 -3.37
N VAL A 57 2.84 1.21 -2.13
CA VAL A 57 4.06 1.13 -1.32
C VAL A 57 4.52 -0.31 -1.24
N HIS A 58 5.77 -0.59 -1.61
CA HIS A 58 6.33 -1.94 -1.51
C HIS A 58 6.66 -2.33 -0.07
N GLY A 59 6.75 -3.63 0.18
CA GLY A 59 7.25 -4.19 1.43
C GLY A 59 8.78 -4.29 1.44
N GLY A 60 9.30 -4.81 2.52
CA GLY A 60 10.73 -4.93 2.80
C GLY A 60 11.00 -4.30 4.17
N PRO A 61 11.55 -3.09 4.28
CA PRO A 61 11.67 -2.02 3.24
C PRO A 61 12.69 -2.30 2.13
N GLU A 62 13.62 -3.22 2.31
CA GLU A 62 14.70 -3.57 1.38
C GLU A 62 14.18 -4.30 0.13
N SER A 63 13.41 -3.58 -0.68
CA SER A 63 12.86 -4.00 -1.96
C SER A 63 12.81 -2.79 -2.91
N HIS A 64 12.22 -2.95 -4.09
CA HIS A 64 11.97 -1.82 -5.01
C HIS A 64 10.90 -2.17 -6.04
N HIS A 65 10.37 -1.15 -6.68
CA HIS A 65 9.56 -1.25 -7.89
C HIS A 65 10.44 -1.02 -9.12
N SER A 66 10.52 -2.00 -10.02
CA SER A 66 11.20 -1.86 -11.30
C SER A 66 10.23 -1.38 -12.39
N ASN A 67 10.73 -0.61 -13.36
CA ASN A 67 9.95 -0.16 -14.52
C ASN A 67 9.68 -1.33 -15.49
N GLY A 68 8.79 -2.24 -15.07
CA GLY A 68 8.34 -3.41 -15.80
C GLY A 68 6.82 -3.57 -15.69
N TRP A 69 6.33 -4.81 -15.71
CA TRP A 69 4.92 -5.07 -15.49
C TRP A 69 4.54 -4.96 -14.01
N LEU A 70 3.83 -3.91 -13.63
CA LEU A 70 3.47 -3.58 -12.25
C LEU A 70 2.00 -3.91 -11.88
N SER A 71 1.35 -4.81 -12.61
CA SER A 71 -0.02 -5.23 -12.29
C SER A 71 -0.06 -6.60 -11.64
N ARG A 72 -0.19 -6.62 -10.31
CA ARG A 72 -0.40 -7.81 -9.47
C ARG A 72 -1.76 -7.71 -8.79
N TYR A 73 -2.27 -8.81 -8.21
CA TYR A 73 -3.55 -8.80 -7.51
C TYR A 73 -3.61 -7.83 -6.32
N SER A 74 -2.49 -7.62 -5.63
CA SER A 74 -2.37 -6.70 -4.48
C SER A 74 -1.95 -5.28 -4.86
N THR A 75 -1.42 -5.08 -6.09
CA THR A 75 -0.99 -3.78 -6.60
C THR A 75 -1.36 -3.65 -8.09
N PRO A 76 -2.65 -3.53 -8.41
CA PRO A 76 -3.17 -3.66 -9.78
C PRO A 76 -3.03 -2.36 -10.60
N GLY A 77 -1.80 -1.88 -10.83
CA GLY A 77 -1.53 -0.57 -11.42
C GLY A 77 -2.22 -0.29 -12.74
N GLN A 78 -2.06 -1.17 -13.74
CA GLN A 78 -2.72 -0.97 -15.04
C GLN A 78 -4.25 -1.07 -14.96
N VAL A 79 -4.77 -1.89 -14.02
CA VAL A 79 -6.22 -1.98 -13.79
C VAL A 79 -6.75 -0.66 -13.21
N MET A 80 -6.07 -0.09 -12.23
CA MET A 80 -6.44 1.20 -11.64
C MET A 80 -6.29 2.34 -12.66
N ALA A 81 -5.23 2.33 -13.48
CA ALA A 81 -5.08 3.27 -14.59
C ALA A 81 -6.24 3.16 -15.61
N GLY A 82 -6.69 1.94 -15.91
CA GLY A 82 -7.89 1.71 -16.72
C GLY A 82 -9.19 2.22 -16.08
N LYS A 83 -9.23 2.37 -14.77
CA LYS A 83 -10.34 2.96 -14.00
C LYS A 83 -10.25 4.49 -13.85
N GLY A 84 -9.21 5.11 -14.42
CA GLY A 84 -9.03 6.56 -14.46
C GLY A 84 -8.18 7.13 -13.32
N TYR A 85 -7.40 6.32 -12.63
CA TYR A 85 -6.46 6.77 -11.61
C TYR A 85 -5.09 7.10 -12.18
N LEU A 86 -4.43 8.13 -11.64
CA LEU A 86 -2.98 8.17 -11.57
C LEU A 86 -2.52 7.11 -10.58
N VAL A 87 -1.49 6.35 -10.93
CA VAL A 87 -0.94 5.32 -10.04
C VAL A 87 0.54 5.55 -9.84
N LEU A 88 0.95 5.72 -8.59
CA LEU A 88 2.31 6.03 -8.20
C LEU A 88 2.93 4.87 -7.41
N TYR A 89 4.04 4.35 -7.87
CA TYR A 89 4.89 3.38 -7.20
C TYR A 89 6.17 4.07 -6.78
N LEU A 90 6.44 4.16 -5.49
CA LEU A 90 7.61 4.86 -4.97
C LEU A 90 8.68 3.90 -4.52
N ASN A 91 9.95 4.28 -4.79
CA ASN A 91 11.14 3.69 -4.21
C ASN A 91 11.68 4.67 -3.17
N TYR A 92 11.03 4.67 -2.00
CA TYR A 92 11.36 5.50 -0.85
C TYR A 92 12.71 5.09 -0.25
N ARG A 93 13.32 5.93 0.58
CA ARG A 93 14.54 5.57 1.34
C ARG A 93 14.43 4.19 1.97
N ALA A 94 15.52 3.46 2.13
CA ALA A 94 15.60 2.05 2.46
C ALA A 94 15.28 1.09 1.29
N SER A 95 14.86 1.58 0.11
CA SER A 95 14.72 0.73 -1.09
C SER A 95 16.07 0.24 -1.59
N THR A 96 16.09 -0.98 -2.17
CA THR A 96 17.28 -1.55 -2.83
C THR A 96 17.46 -0.99 -4.23
N GLY A 97 18.69 -1.10 -4.78
CA GLY A 97 19.01 -0.69 -6.14
C GLY A 97 19.62 0.71 -6.28
N TYR A 98 19.68 1.49 -5.19
CA TYR A 98 20.18 2.86 -5.15
C TYR A 98 21.50 3.00 -4.38
N GLY A 99 22.14 1.90 -4.02
CA GLY A 99 23.34 1.86 -3.21
C GLY A 99 23.09 1.56 -1.74
N VAL A 100 24.19 1.28 -1.01
CA VAL A 100 24.10 0.88 0.41
C VAL A 100 23.62 2.03 1.28
N ASP A 101 24.13 3.25 1.05
CA ASP A 101 23.80 4.42 1.86
C ASP A 101 22.30 4.69 1.81
N PHE A 102 21.71 4.75 0.62
CA PHE A 102 20.25 4.92 0.45
C PHE A 102 19.44 3.78 1.09
N GLY A 103 19.92 2.53 0.97
CA GLY A 103 19.28 1.36 1.59
C GLY A 103 19.33 1.38 3.12
N MET A 104 20.29 2.08 3.70
CA MET A 104 20.47 2.17 5.17
C MET A 104 19.80 3.39 5.79
N GLU A 105 19.26 4.32 5.01
CA GLU A 105 18.65 5.57 5.55
C GLU A 105 17.40 5.35 6.40
N GLY A 106 16.69 4.21 6.25
CA GLY A 106 15.58 3.81 7.13
C GLY A 106 15.99 3.02 8.36
N PHE A 107 17.30 2.71 8.53
CA PHE A 107 17.79 1.92 9.65
C PHE A 107 17.67 2.67 10.97
N MET A 108 17.12 2.03 11.99
CA MET A 108 16.89 2.54 13.34
C MET A 108 15.79 3.64 13.46
N ASP A 109 15.07 3.97 12.37
CA ASP A 109 14.00 4.96 12.40
C ASP A 109 12.78 4.51 11.57
N PRO A 110 12.14 3.37 11.89
CA PRO A 110 10.96 2.89 11.15
C PRO A 110 9.81 3.89 11.22
N ALA A 111 9.11 4.10 10.11
CA ALA A 111 8.10 5.16 9.92
C ALA A 111 8.68 6.59 10.12
N GLY A 112 9.94 6.77 9.77
CA GLY A 112 10.64 8.05 9.79
C GLY A 112 10.65 8.71 8.42
N THR A 113 11.87 9.03 7.98
CA THR A 113 12.09 9.75 6.72
C THR A 113 11.59 8.98 5.49
N GLU A 114 11.59 7.65 5.52
CA GLU A 114 11.07 6.83 4.41
C GLU A 114 9.56 6.99 4.21
N PHE A 115 8.79 7.29 5.27
CA PHE A 115 7.36 7.59 5.13
C PHE A 115 7.12 9.07 4.83
N ASP A 116 8.05 9.95 5.20
CA ASP A 116 8.06 11.33 4.72
C ASP A 116 8.23 11.39 3.20
N ASP A 117 9.11 10.56 2.62
CA ASP A 117 9.29 10.45 1.16
C ASP A 117 7.96 10.12 0.46
N ILE A 118 7.15 9.23 1.04
CA ILE A 118 5.84 8.88 0.47
C ILE A 118 4.89 10.08 0.51
N ALA A 119 4.86 10.83 1.63
CA ALA A 119 4.05 12.03 1.76
C ALA A 119 4.47 13.11 0.76
N ASP A 120 5.78 13.32 0.59
CA ASP A 120 6.35 14.26 -0.37
C ASP A 120 6.04 13.86 -1.82
N GLY A 121 6.03 12.54 -2.11
CA GLY A 121 5.61 12.01 -3.39
C GLY A 121 4.15 12.29 -3.72
N ILE A 122 3.25 12.23 -2.73
CA ILE A 122 1.86 12.64 -2.87
C ILE A 122 1.78 14.13 -3.20
N GLU A 123 2.44 14.99 -2.41
CA GLU A 123 2.45 16.43 -2.62
C GLU A 123 3.04 16.82 -4.00
N TRP A 124 4.11 16.13 -4.40
CA TRP A 124 4.68 16.29 -5.73
C TRP A 124 3.70 15.90 -6.85
N ALA A 125 3.02 14.77 -6.71
CA ALA A 125 2.04 14.32 -7.73
C ALA A 125 0.86 15.30 -7.85
N VAL A 126 0.42 15.90 -6.74
CA VAL A 126 -0.60 16.96 -6.72
C VAL A 126 -0.11 18.17 -7.49
N ARG A 127 1.09 18.64 -7.21
CA ARG A 127 1.66 19.85 -7.82
C ARG A 127 2.02 19.68 -9.29
N GLU A 128 2.59 18.53 -9.67
CA GLU A 128 3.26 18.33 -10.97
C GLU A 128 2.51 17.42 -11.95
N LYS A 129 1.60 16.56 -11.46
CA LYS A 129 0.96 15.53 -12.28
C LYS A 129 -0.57 15.64 -12.35
N GLY A 130 -1.16 16.63 -11.70
CA GLY A 130 -2.60 16.82 -11.68
C GLY A 130 -3.34 15.80 -10.79
N ALA A 131 -2.66 15.26 -9.77
CA ALA A 131 -3.38 14.49 -8.76
C ALA A 131 -4.28 15.42 -7.93
N ASP A 132 -5.48 14.94 -7.62
CA ASP A 132 -6.43 15.66 -6.79
C ASP A 132 -6.10 15.41 -5.30
N PRO A 133 -5.77 16.46 -4.52
CA PRO A 133 -5.42 16.29 -3.10
C PRO A 133 -6.57 15.72 -2.25
N ASP A 134 -7.80 15.89 -2.69
CA ASP A 134 -8.98 15.35 -2.02
C ASP A 134 -9.34 13.93 -2.47
N ARG A 135 -8.62 13.37 -3.44
CA ARG A 135 -8.87 12.03 -4.00
C ARG A 135 -7.60 11.18 -4.02
N VAL A 136 -6.96 11.04 -2.86
CA VAL A 136 -5.75 10.22 -2.70
C VAL A 136 -6.06 8.97 -1.89
N GLY A 137 -5.66 7.82 -2.42
CA GLY A 137 -5.64 6.53 -1.74
C GLY A 137 -4.24 5.96 -1.65
N LEU A 138 -4.00 5.08 -0.67
CA LEU A 138 -2.72 4.41 -0.50
C LEU A 138 -2.93 2.93 -0.19
N ALA A 139 -2.11 2.08 -0.77
CA ALA A 139 -2.16 0.65 -0.53
C ALA A 139 -0.77 0.03 -0.53
N GLY A 140 -0.58 -1.01 0.26
CA GLY A 140 0.67 -1.75 0.30
C GLY A 140 0.58 -3.00 1.14
N GLY A 141 1.57 -3.88 0.96
CA GLY A 141 1.68 -5.12 1.73
C GLY A 141 2.94 -5.16 2.59
N SER A 142 2.89 -5.88 3.73
CA SER A 142 4.03 -6.04 4.63
C SER A 142 4.49 -4.68 5.19
N TYR A 143 5.73 -4.25 4.95
CA TYR A 143 6.19 -2.90 5.30
C TYR A 143 5.37 -1.82 4.56
N GLY A 144 4.95 -2.06 3.31
CA GLY A 144 3.99 -1.17 2.63
C GLY A 144 2.60 -1.17 3.27
N GLY A 145 2.21 -2.27 3.93
CA GLY A 145 1.03 -2.33 4.80
C GLY A 145 1.23 -1.55 6.09
N TYR A 146 2.46 -1.49 6.62
CA TYR A 146 2.83 -0.60 7.72
C TYR A 146 2.68 0.88 7.30
N ALA A 147 3.20 1.25 6.14
CA ALA A 147 2.95 2.58 5.57
C ALA A 147 1.45 2.86 5.45
N SER A 148 0.66 1.91 4.93
CA SER A 148 -0.80 2.06 4.83
C SER A 148 -1.45 2.32 6.20
N ALA A 149 -1.05 1.57 7.23
CA ALA A 149 -1.54 1.77 8.59
C ALA A 149 -1.09 3.12 9.19
N TRP A 150 0.14 3.56 8.90
CA TRP A 150 0.67 4.86 9.32
C TRP A 150 -0.08 6.02 8.68
N PHE A 151 -0.33 5.94 7.37
CA PHE A 151 -1.14 6.94 6.67
C PHE A 151 -2.61 6.92 7.10
N ALA A 152 -3.14 5.77 7.51
CA ALA A 152 -4.48 5.69 8.10
C ALA A 152 -4.60 6.41 9.44
N THR A 153 -3.52 6.48 10.22
CA THR A 153 -3.56 6.91 11.63
C THR A 153 -2.79 8.20 11.91
N TYR A 154 -1.51 8.25 11.56
CA TYR A 154 -0.67 9.42 11.83
C TYR A 154 -0.71 10.44 10.68
N TYR A 155 -0.58 9.99 9.42
CA TYR A 155 -0.62 10.85 8.22
C TYR A 155 -1.99 10.92 7.55
N THR A 156 -3.06 10.80 8.35
CA THR A 156 -4.45 10.77 7.89
C THR A 156 -4.87 11.98 7.03
N LYS A 157 -4.15 13.09 7.09
CA LYS A 157 -4.41 14.29 6.27
C LYS A 157 -4.09 14.09 4.76
N TYR A 158 -3.23 13.15 4.43
CA TYR A 158 -2.75 12.95 3.05
C TYR A 158 -3.66 12.03 2.21
N VAL A 159 -4.49 11.21 2.86
CA VAL A 159 -5.24 10.15 2.16
C VAL A 159 -6.68 10.03 2.65
N LYS A 160 -7.61 9.76 1.73
CA LYS A 160 -9.03 9.48 2.04
C LYS A 160 -9.28 8.03 2.42
N ALA A 161 -8.54 7.10 1.80
CA ALA A 161 -8.68 5.68 2.08
C ALA A 161 -7.34 4.95 1.97
N VAL A 162 -7.19 3.91 2.76
CA VAL A 162 -6.05 2.99 2.68
C VAL A 162 -6.50 1.53 2.60
N CYS A 163 -5.63 0.72 1.99
CA CYS A 163 -5.74 -0.73 1.95
C CYS A 163 -4.47 -1.36 2.55
N MET A 164 -4.55 -1.75 3.82
CA MET A 164 -3.47 -2.36 4.58
C MET A 164 -3.47 -3.87 4.37
N PHE A 165 -2.60 -4.38 3.50
CA PHE A 165 -2.45 -5.82 3.25
C PHE A 165 -1.30 -6.40 4.05
N VAL A 166 -1.54 -7.45 4.86
CA VAL A 166 -0.55 -8.14 5.71
C VAL A 166 0.41 -7.17 6.41
N GLY A 167 -0.11 -6.08 6.94
CA GLY A 167 0.67 -4.93 7.41
C GLY A 167 0.94 -4.93 8.91
N ILE A 168 1.95 -4.15 9.30
CA ILE A 168 2.36 -3.94 10.69
C ILE A 168 1.54 -2.80 11.28
N SER A 169 1.06 -2.98 12.50
CA SER A 169 0.33 -1.95 13.23
C SER A 169 0.92 -1.62 14.60
N ASN A 170 1.71 -2.56 15.17
CA ASN A 170 2.28 -2.42 16.49
C ASN A 170 3.69 -3.03 16.51
N ASN A 171 4.71 -2.20 16.52
CA ASN A 171 6.12 -2.61 16.50
C ASN A 171 6.54 -3.36 17.76
N ILE A 172 5.82 -3.18 18.87
CA ILE A 172 6.08 -3.89 20.13
C ILE A 172 5.65 -5.35 20.01
N SER A 173 4.37 -5.59 19.67
CA SER A 173 3.85 -6.95 19.58
C SER A 173 4.39 -7.70 18.34
N LYS A 174 4.68 -6.99 17.24
CA LYS A 174 5.27 -7.61 16.04
C LYS A 174 6.56 -8.32 16.35
N ARG A 175 7.46 -7.71 17.12
CA ARG A 175 8.77 -8.30 17.44
C ARG A 175 8.65 -9.63 18.20
N GLY A 176 7.62 -9.79 19.02
CA GLY A 176 7.35 -11.02 19.77
C GLY A 176 6.56 -12.08 18.99
N THR A 177 6.03 -11.77 17.81
CA THR A 177 5.10 -12.65 17.07
C THR A 177 5.57 -12.99 15.66
N THR A 178 6.63 -12.36 15.15
CA THR A 178 7.20 -12.61 13.82
C THR A 178 8.11 -13.84 13.79
N ASP A 179 8.20 -14.49 12.63
CA ASP A 179 9.17 -15.57 12.36
C ASP A 179 10.59 -15.07 12.03
N ILE A 180 10.78 -13.72 11.97
CA ILE A 180 12.08 -13.07 11.68
C ILE A 180 12.53 -12.08 12.78
N PRO A 181 12.54 -12.47 14.06
CA PRO A 181 12.84 -11.55 15.17
C PRO A 181 14.23 -10.95 15.10
N TYR A 182 15.20 -11.67 14.52
CA TYR A 182 16.57 -11.20 14.36
C TYR A 182 16.73 -10.18 13.22
N GLU A 183 15.93 -10.27 12.14
CA GLU A 183 15.86 -9.24 11.12
C GLU A 183 15.33 -7.92 11.71
N GLU A 184 14.28 -7.99 12.50
CA GLU A 184 13.77 -6.83 13.25
C GLU A 184 14.84 -6.18 14.12
N LEU A 185 15.68 -6.99 14.78
CA LEU A 185 16.73 -6.49 15.65
C LEU A 185 17.90 -5.88 14.86
N TYR A 186 18.43 -6.60 13.86
CA TYR A 186 19.70 -6.24 13.23
C TYR A 186 19.55 -5.41 11.96
N VAL A 187 18.42 -5.47 11.29
CA VAL A 187 18.21 -4.81 10.00
C VAL A 187 17.30 -3.58 10.13
N HIS A 188 16.22 -3.65 10.94
CA HIS A 188 15.29 -2.53 11.04
C HIS A 188 15.58 -1.61 12.22
N SER A 189 15.75 -2.14 13.42
CA SER A 189 15.78 -1.32 14.64
C SER A 189 17.16 -1.11 15.24
N GLY A 190 18.12 -2.00 15.02
CA GLY A 190 19.49 -1.92 15.55
C GLY A 190 19.61 -1.98 17.08
N LYS A 191 18.50 -2.06 17.81
CA LYS A 191 18.44 -2.01 19.27
C LYS A 191 17.52 -3.08 19.83
N LYS A 192 17.79 -3.50 21.05
CA LYS A 192 16.86 -4.35 21.82
C LYS A 192 15.61 -3.53 22.19
N MET A 193 14.50 -4.21 22.47
CA MET A 193 13.25 -3.55 22.85
C MET A 193 13.40 -2.74 24.14
N GLU A 194 14.21 -3.24 25.10
CA GLU A 194 14.48 -2.59 26.37
C GLU A 194 15.04 -1.17 26.22
N ASP A 195 15.73 -0.91 25.10
CA ASP A 195 16.38 0.36 24.80
C ASP A 195 15.52 1.32 23.95
N GLN A 196 14.29 0.89 23.56
CA GLN A 196 13.49 1.67 22.58
C GLN A 196 11.97 1.52 22.72
N TRP A 197 11.44 1.17 23.89
CA TRP A 197 9.99 1.02 24.10
C TRP A 197 9.18 2.23 23.64
N GLN A 198 9.63 3.43 24.00
CA GLN A 198 8.91 4.66 23.66
C GLN A 198 8.88 4.89 22.15
N MET A 199 10.03 4.74 21.49
CA MET A 199 10.12 4.90 20.03
C MET A 199 9.28 3.83 19.31
N ALA A 200 9.35 2.57 19.74
CA ALA A 200 8.55 1.49 19.17
C ALA A 200 7.04 1.75 19.32
N LEU A 201 6.61 2.34 20.44
CA LEU A 201 5.22 2.73 20.66
C LEU A 201 4.81 3.88 19.75
N GLU A 202 5.58 4.96 19.72
CA GLU A 202 5.28 6.16 18.91
C GLU A 202 5.32 5.88 17.40
N ARG A 203 6.09 4.90 16.95
CA ARG A 203 6.17 4.42 15.58
C ARG A 203 5.13 3.31 15.26
N SER A 204 4.21 3.05 16.19
CA SER A 204 3.13 2.07 16.01
C SER A 204 1.82 2.74 15.61
N PRO A 205 1.23 2.40 14.44
CA PRO A 205 -0.07 2.94 14.02
C PRO A 205 -1.19 2.82 15.06
N VAL A 206 -1.22 1.75 15.85
CA VAL A 206 -2.22 1.56 16.91
C VAL A 206 -2.19 2.66 17.98
N TYR A 207 -1.04 3.29 18.20
CA TYR A 207 -0.89 4.40 19.15
C TYR A 207 -1.68 5.64 18.68
N TRP A 208 -1.71 5.89 17.38
CA TRP A 208 -2.34 7.03 16.73
C TRP A 208 -3.76 6.76 16.21
N ALA A 209 -4.29 5.55 16.40
CA ALA A 209 -5.57 5.14 15.85
C ALA A 209 -6.76 6.03 16.27
N HIS A 210 -6.67 6.73 17.41
CA HIS A 210 -7.70 7.62 17.93
C HIS A 210 -7.91 8.89 17.09
N GLN A 211 -6.94 9.29 16.30
CA GLN A 211 -7.02 10.49 15.45
C GLN A 211 -7.32 10.18 13.98
N SER A 212 -7.50 8.91 13.62
CA SER A 212 -7.75 8.49 12.24
C SER A 212 -9.00 9.13 11.65
N LYS A 213 -8.85 9.65 10.42
CA LYS A 213 -9.95 10.18 9.58
C LYS A 213 -9.95 9.54 8.20
N THR A 214 -9.38 8.36 8.07
CA THR A 214 -9.12 7.68 6.79
C THR A 214 -9.88 6.37 6.74
N ALA A 215 -10.67 6.14 5.69
CA ALA A 215 -11.34 4.85 5.48
C ALA A 215 -10.29 3.73 5.37
N THR A 216 -10.38 2.70 6.22
CA THR A 216 -9.31 1.72 6.37
C THR A 216 -9.82 0.30 6.11
N LEU A 217 -9.34 -0.31 5.01
CA LEU A 217 -9.48 -1.73 4.74
C LEU A 217 -8.23 -2.47 5.23
N ILE A 218 -8.42 -3.37 6.18
CA ILE A 218 -7.36 -4.22 6.75
C ILE A 218 -7.62 -5.63 6.29
N TYR A 219 -6.64 -6.28 5.67
CA TYR A 219 -6.82 -7.64 5.17
C TYR A 219 -5.51 -8.42 5.08
N GLY A 220 -5.58 -9.76 5.25
CA GLY A 220 -4.40 -10.61 5.22
C GLY A 220 -4.68 -12.07 5.53
N GLY A 221 -3.65 -12.89 5.41
CA GLY A 221 -3.72 -14.32 5.69
C GLY A 221 -3.87 -14.63 7.17
N ALA A 222 -4.77 -15.55 7.51
CA ALA A 222 -4.99 -15.97 8.90
C ALA A 222 -3.89 -16.91 9.43
N ALA A 223 -2.99 -17.39 8.56
CA ALA A 223 -1.83 -18.23 8.89
C ALA A 223 -0.49 -17.51 8.59
N ASP A 224 -0.49 -16.18 8.60
CA ASP A 224 0.71 -15.38 8.38
C ASP A 224 1.64 -15.45 9.61
N THR A 225 2.86 -15.96 9.42
CA THR A 225 3.90 -16.06 10.46
C THR A 225 4.86 -14.87 10.41
N ARG A 226 4.96 -14.17 9.27
CA ARG A 226 5.84 -13.01 9.05
C ARG A 226 5.32 -11.76 9.73
N VAL A 227 4.08 -11.41 9.41
CA VAL A 227 3.31 -10.36 10.07
C VAL A 227 2.07 -11.01 10.66
N HIS A 228 2.18 -11.45 11.91
CA HIS A 228 1.15 -12.24 12.56
C HIS A 228 -0.22 -11.55 12.49
N PRO A 229 -1.34 -12.29 12.26
CA PRO A 229 -2.68 -11.71 12.12
C PRO A 229 -3.14 -10.82 13.28
N SER A 230 -2.53 -10.96 14.46
CA SER A 230 -2.75 -10.06 15.60
C SER A 230 -2.56 -8.59 15.23
N GLN A 231 -1.61 -8.28 14.33
CA GLN A 231 -1.36 -6.92 13.86
C GLN A 231 -2.62 -6.32 13.22
N SER A 232 -3.30 -7.08 12.38
CA SER A 232 -4.58 -6.69 11.77
C SER A 232 -5.69 -6.52 12.82
N PHE A 233 -5.78 -7.45 13.78
CA PHE A 233 -6.78 -7.37 14.85
C PHE A 233 -6.55 -6.20 15.80
N GLU A 234 -5.30 -5.92 16.18
CA GLU A 234 -4.98 -4.82 17.08
C GLU A 234 -5.43 -3.48 16.50
N LEU A 235 -5.07 -3.18 15.24
CA LEU A 235 -5.48 -1.94 14.59
C LEU A 235 -6.99 -1.86 14.43
N TYR A 236 -7.62 -2.92 13.88
CA TYR A 236 -9.07 -2.96 13.69
C TYR A 236 -9.83 -2.69 14.98
N ARG A 237 -9.49 -3.43 16.06
CA ARG A 237 -10.15 -3.28 17.36
C ARG A 237 -9.90 -1.91 17.96
N ARG A 238 -8.67 -1.40 17.86
CA ARG A 238 -8.32 -0.05 18.34
C ARG A 238 -9.14 1.02 17.64
N MET A 239 -9.27 0.95 16.31
CA MET A 239 -10.12 1.87 15.54
C MET A 239 -11.60 1.73 15.93
N LYS A 240 -12.14 0.50 16.06
CA LYS A 240 -13.54 0.27 16.49
C LYS A 240 -13.80 0.78 17.89
N MET A 241 -12.89 0.63 18.84
CA MET A 241 -13.02 1.16 20.20
C MET A 241 -12.99 2.70 20.24
N ASN A 242 -12.39 3.34 19.24
CA ASN A 242 -12.44 4.78 19.03
C ASN A 242 -13.59 5.20 18.09
N GLU A 243 -14.58 4.34 17.91
CA GLU A 243 -15.80 4.59 17.12
C GLU A 243 -15.54 5.00 15.66
N HIS A 244 -14.39 4.57 15.11
CA HIS A 244 -14.07 4.89 13.71
C HIS A 244 -15.13 4.32 12.76
N PRO A 245 -15.79 5.15 11.93
CA PRO A 245 -16.97 4.73 11.17
C PRO A 245 -16.63 3.80 9.99
N ALA A 246 -15.50 4.01 9.34
CA ALA A 246 -15.13 3.33 8.10
C ALA A 246 -13.89 2.45 8.28
N VAL A 247 -14.01 1.35 9.01
CA VAL A 247 -12.95 0.33 9.15
C VAL A 247 -13.51 -1.07 8.91
N ARG A 248 -12.82 -1.85 8.08
CA ARG A 248 -13.16 -3.25 7.76
C ARG A 248 -11.96 -4.16 7.92
N LEU A 249 -12.18 -5.35 8.48
CA LEU A 249 -11.18 -6.41 8.59
C LEU A 249 -11.63 -7.62 7.76
N VAL A 250 -10.72 -8.15 6.93
CA VAL A 250 -10.91 -9.39 6.17
C VAL A 250 -9.74 -10.34 6.42
N GLN A 251 -10.03 -11.55 6.87
CA GLN A 251 -9.03 -12.60 7.08
C GLN A 251 -9.24 -13.75 6.10
N TYR A 252 -8.16 -14.21 5.48
CA TYR A 252 -8.15 -15.31 4.52
C TYR A 252 -7.69 -16.60 5.19
N PRO A 253 -8.60 -17.56 5.48
CA PRO A 253 -8.24 -18.81 6.15
C PRO A 253 -7.23 -19.63 5.35
N GLY A 254 -6.13 -20.05 6.03
CA GLY A 254 -5.08 -20.88 5.46
C GLY A 254 -4.14 -20.15 4.49
N GLU A 255 -4.28 -18.84 4.32
CA GLU A 255 -3.31 -18.00 3.60
C GLU A 255 -2.27 -17.44 4.58
N GLY A 256 -1.03 -17.29 4.10
CA GLY A 256 0.10 -16.76 4.86
C GLY A 256 0.39 -15.29 4.52
N HIS A 257 1.69 -14.95 4.40
CA HIS A 257 2.17 -13.61 4.05
C HIS A 257 1.96 -13.31 2.56
N GLY A 258 0.70 -13.29 2.15
CA GLY A 258 0.22 -13.17 0.77
C GLY A 258 -0.70 -14.34 0.40
N ASN A 259 -1.66 -14.06 -0.48
CA ASN A 259 -2.62 -15.07 -0.92
C ASN A 259 -2.05 -15.91 -2.07
N ARG A 260 -2.13 -17.23 -1.94
CA ARG A 260 -1.70 -18.20 -2.97
C ARG A 260 -2.86 -18.80 -3.73
N LYS A 261 -4.04 -18.92 -3.09
CA LYS A 261 -5.25 -19.41 -3.74
C LYS A 261 -5.83 -18.35 -4.66
N GLN A 262 -6.21 -18.75 -5.87
CA GLN A 262 -6.74 -17.83 -6.88
C GLN A 262 -7.96 -17.06 -6.39
N VAL A 263 -8.90 -17.74 -5.72
CA VAL A 263 -10.10 -17.08 -5.17
C VAL A 263 -9.73 -15.99 -4.17
N GLY A 264 -8.75 -16.25 -3.28
CA GLY A 264 -8.27 -15.23 -2.33
C GLY A 264 -7.57 -14.06 -3.03
N GLN A 265 -6.84 -14.30 -4.11
CA GLN A 265 -6.21 -13.24 -4.91
C GLN A 265 -7.26 -12.36 -5.61
N ILE A 266 -8.30 -12.98 -6.18
CA ILE A 266 -9.42 -12.27 -6.80
C ILE A 266 -10.18 -11.44 -5.76
N ASP A 267 -10.43 -12.00 -4.58
CA ASP A 267 -11.11 -11.28 -3.49
C ASP A 267 -10.31 -10.05 -3.02
N VAL A 268 -8.99 -10.19 -2.81
CA VAL A 268 -8.10 -9.07 -2.49
C VAL A 268 -8.21 -7.96 -3.53
N LEU A 269 -8.09 -8.33 -4.81
CA LEU A 269 -8.15 -7.39 -5.92
C LEU A 269 -9.47 -6.60 -5.93
N HIS A 270 -10.61 -7.29 -5.87
CA HIS A 270 -11.91 -6.64 -5.97
C HIS A 270 -12.25 -5.81 -4.72
N ARG A 271 -11.95 -6.30 -3.50
CA ARG A 271 -12.17 -5.52 -2.28
C ARG A 271 -11.36 -4.24 -2.24
N GLN A 272 -10.08 -4.33 -2.65
CA GLN A 272 -9.24 -3.14 -2.75
C GLN A 272 -9.80 -2.13 -3.75
N MET A 273 -10.17 -2.58 -4.96
CA MET A 273 -10.74 -1.70 -5.98
C MET A 273 -12.05 -1.06 -5.51
N GLU A 274 -12.98 -1.85 -4.96
CA GLU A 274 -14.26 -1.31 -4.45
C GLU A 274 -14.05 -0.31 -3.31
N TRP A 275 -13.11 -0.59 -2.37
CA TRP A 275 -12.81 0.31 -1.28
C TRP A 275 -12.26 1.65 -1.74
N LEU A 276 -11.30 1.60 -2.68
CA LEU A 276 -10.68 2.79 -3.25
C LEU A 276 -11.64 3.57 -4.15
N ASP A 277 -12.43 2.89 -5.00
CA ASP A 277 -13.46 3.58 -5.80
C ASP A 277 -14.45 4.31 -4.88
N TRP A 278 -14.94 3.64 -3.83
CA TRP A 278 -15.95 4.18 -2.92
C TRP A 278 -15.50 5.46 -2.22
N TYR A 279 -14.32 5.45 -1.60
CA TYR A 279 -13.87 6.56 -0.77
C TYR A 279 -12.97 7.57 -1.47
N VAL A 280 -12.26 7.17 -2.52
CA VAL A 280 -11.29 8.03 -3.21
C VAL A 280 -11.89 8.61 -4.49
N LYS A 281 -12.53 7.78 -5.30
CA LYS A 281 -13.08 8.23 -6.58
C LYS A 281 -14.46 8.85 -6.43
N ASP A 282 -15.36 8.16 -5.73
CA ASP A 282 -16.75 8.53 -5.59
C ASP A 282 -17.01 9.42 -4.36
N LEU A 283 -15.99 9.59 -3.49
CA LEU A 283 -16.00 10.48 -2.32
C LEU A 283 -17.16 10.23 -1.34
N HIS A 284 -17.53 8.97 -1.14
CA HIS A 284 -18.56 8.67 -0.13
C HIS A 284 -18.09 9.08 1.27
N PRO A 285 -18.99 9.61 2.12
CA PRO A 285 -18.66 10.07 3.45
C PRO A 285 -18.27 8.90 4.37
N LEU A 286 -17.37 9.16 5.32
CA LEU A 286 -16.87 8.13 6.25
C LEU A 286 -17.95 7.55 7.16
N ASP A 287 -18.93 8.36 7.57
CA ASP A 287 -20.08 7.98 8.41
C ASP A 287 -21.25 7.37 7.63
N GLY A 288 -21.11 7.28 6.31
CA GLY A 288 -22.06 6.63 5.42
C GLY A 288 -21.90 5.11 5.39
N PRO A 289 -22.69 4.43 4.55
CA PRO A 289 -22.55 2.98 4.36
C PRO A 289 -21.21 2.64 3.75
N MET A 290 -20.56 1.58 4.25
CA MET A 290 -19.35 1.01 3.62
C MET A 290 -19.71 0.22 2.36
N PRO A 291 -18.76 -0.03 1.44
CA PRO A 291 -18.95 -0.94 0.32
C PRO A 291 -19.55 -2.28 0.78
N ARG A 292 -20.30 -2.95 -0.10
CA ARG A 292 -20.95 -4.23 0.24
C ARG A 292 -19.96 -5.28 0.75
N LEU A 293 -20.44 -6.20 1.58
CA LEU A 293 -19.63 -7.31 2.10
C LEU A 293 -19.53 -8.46 1.10
N ASP A 294 -20.66 -8.82 0.48
CA ASP A 294 -20.74 -9.88 -0.51
C ASP A 294 -20.30 -9.36 -1.87
N ILE A 295 -19.21 -9.91 -2.39
CA ILE A 295 -18.64 -9.64 -3.72
C ILE A 295 -18.52 -10.91 -4.54
N SER A 296 -19.29 -11.96 -4.21
CA SER A 296 -19.21 -13.28 -4.87
C SER A 296 -19.46 -13.23 -6.38
N ASP A 297 -20.29 -12.30 -6.85
CA ASP A 297 -20.50 -12.01 -8.26
C ASP A 297 -19.24 -11.54 -9.02
N ARG A 298 -18.21 -11.08 -8.30
CA ARG A 298 -16.93 -10.66 -8.88
C ARG A 298 -15.97 -11.79 -9.18
N TYR A 299 -16.27 -13.01 -8.70
CA TYR A 299 -15.38 -14.16 -8.91
C TYR A 299 -15.48 -14.79 -10.30
N GLY A 300 -16.40 -14.33 -11.13
CA GLY A 300 -16.65 -14.87 -12.47
C GLY A 300 -17.20 -16.30 -12.43
N LEU A 301 -17.82 -16.68 -11.32
CA LEU A 301 -18.50 -17.95 -11.16
C LEU A 301 -19.97 -17.74 -11.52
N ASP A 302 -20.34 -18.05 -12.75
CA ASP A 302 -21.75 -18.23 -13.14
C ASP A 302 -22.25 -19.54 -12.54
N TRP A 303 -23.01 -19.47 -11.47
CA TRP A 303 -23.62 -20.63 -10.81
C TRP A 303 -24.84 -21.20 -11.59
N ASN A 304 -25.11 -20.67 -12.77
CA ASN A 304 -26.17 -21.14 -13.64
C ASN A 304 -25.66 -22.32 -14.54
N TYR A 305 -25.45 -23.47 -13.93
CA TYR A 305 -25.33 -24.76 -14.63
C TYR A 305 -26.59 -25.58 -14.44
#